data_ac0d92d83e14631b4cd28a8710ec3f62
#
_entry.id   ac0d92d83e14631b4cd28a8710ec3f62
#
_cell.length_a   1.000
_cell.length_b   1.000
_cell.length_c   1.000
_cell.angle_alpha   90.00
_cell.angle_beta   90.00
_cell.angle_gamma   90.00
#
_symmetry.space_group_name_H-M   'P 1'
#
loop_
_entity.id
_entity.type
_entity.pdbx_description
1 polymer ?
#
loop_
_entity_poly.entity_id
_entity_poly.type
_entity_poly.pdbx_seq_one_letter_code
_entity_poly.pdbx_strand_id
1 'polypeptide(L)'
;VIEKGDAIANINAVSGTESMSARAWPSFNILDTQEVYPKSLSDTGYYTKASYTKEQAKAYNGPISVRYHFLSGDSANYSGMATWYSNYLFGERLLQRHETPLYVETVSGIDYQKNVAGFSSKFISTITSFSEAQKISEDLNRNNVGNQKIILSGWQKNGWRSGYVSSDKISKAAGGADEFNKLAKYCDDNHIGFYPETDVQLVYISAIKGSVKKSKVSRNLVQQLASKYNYSLADYQKKNINAYVMTPDYTVSAINSAVNFIKKNGGTGISLRYLSKYMIPDYKSSNLTNREVSKDLLTSSLEEVIKKEKINTLSRVGNAPYATLLNDVVELPLYSNRQNNYAYEVPFTAMVYSGRIDFSGSAVNLNGTDKKSLLKSVESGAGLYCIVSYRKDEMIKNSDFS
;
A
#
# COMPACT_ATOMS: atom_id res chain seq x y z
N VAL A 1 -3.11 12.36 -19.91
CA VAL A 1 -2.88 12.37 -18.46
C VAL A 1 -3.93 13.23 -17.80
N ILE A 2 -4.41 12.82 -16.64
CA ILE A 2 -5.30 13.62 -15.80
C ILE A 2 -4.40 14.36 -14.81
N GLU A 3 -4.37 15.70 -14.88
CA GLU A 3 -3.50 16.53 -14.06
C GLU A 3 -4.18 17.02 -12.78
N LYS A 4 -5.49 17.22 -12.84
CA LYS A 4 -6.34 17.64 -11.73
C LYS A 4 -7.60 16.81 -11.71
N GLY A 5 -8.05 16.40 -10.54
CA GLY A 5 -9.19 15.53 -10.39
C GLY A 5 -8.87 14.04 -10.63
N ASP A 6 -7.59 13.64 -10.59
CA ASP A 6 -7.15 12.29 -10.90
C ASP A 6 -7.64 11.24 -9.87
N ALA A 7 -7.79 11.61 -8.60
CA ALA A 7 -8.32 10.71 -7.56
C ALA A 7 -9.84 10.44 -7.67
N ILE A 8 -10.55 11.21 -8.48
CA ILE A 8 -11.98 11.02 -8.77
C ILE A 8 -12.24 10.65 -10.23
N ALA A 9 -11.18 10.36 -10.99
CA ALA A 9 -11.24 10.10 -12.42
C ALA A 9 -11.22 8.61 -12.75
N ASN A 10 -11.76 8.30 -13.93
CA ASN A 10 -11.61 7.01 -14.60
C ASN A 10 -11.17 7.26 -16.03
N ILE A 11 -10.40 6.34 -16.59
CA ILE A 11 -10.12 6.28 -18.03
C ILE A 11 -10.98 5.17 -18.61
N ASN A 12 -11.86 5.54 -19.50
CA ASN A 12 -12.70 4.62 -20.22
C ASN A 12 -12.07 4.33 -21.59
N ALA A 13 -12.12 3.09 -22.03
CA ALA A 13 -11.63 2.69 -23.34
C ALA A 13 -12.61 1.72 -24.00
N VAL A 14 -12.82 1.88 -25.29
CA VAL A 14 -13.61 0.98 -26.11
C VAL A 14 -12.74 0.54 -27.29
N SER A 15 -12.63 -0.77 -27.50
CA SER A 15 -11.99 -1.33 -28.70
C SER A 15 -12.86 -1.02 -29.92
N GLY A 16 -12.22 -0.77 -31.07
CA GLY A 16 -12.94 -0.59 -32.34
C GLY A 16 -13.75 -1.82 -32.71
N THR A 17 -14.94 -1.59 -33.23
CA THR A 17 -15.79 -2.58 -33.91
C THR A 17 -15.97 -2.14 -35.33
N GLU A 18 -16.61 -2.96 -36.18
CA GLU A 18 -16.88 -2.62 -37.60
C GLU A 18 -17.60 -1.29 -37.79
N SER A 19 -18.36 -0.84 -36.76
CA SER A 19 -19.15 0.41 -36.82
C SER A 19 -18.62 1.52 -35.91
N MET A 20 -17.56 1.28 -35.09
CA MET A 20 -17.05 2.26 -34.11
C MET A 20 -15.53 2.27 -34.05
N SER A 21 -14.95 3.46 -34.09
CA SER A 21 -13.51 3.65 -33.87
C SER A 21 -13.10 3.31 -32.44
N ALA A 22 -11.90 2.77 -32.29
CA ALA A 22 -11.28 2.66 -30.96
C ALA A 22 -11.12 4.05 -30.34
N ARG A 23 -11.52 4.22 -29.11
CA ARG A 23 -11.44 5.50 -28.40
C ARG A 23 -11.18 5.33 -26.91
N ALA A 24 -10.52 6.31 -26.32
CA ALA A 24 -10.35 6.43 -24.89
C ALA A 24 -10.70 7.85 -24.43
N TRP A 25 -11.35 7.97 -23.28
CA TRP A 25 -11.71 9.28 -22.71
C TRP A 25 -11.73 9.21 -21.19
N PRO A 26 -11.44 10.35 -20.51
CA PRO A 26 -11.61 10.44 -19.06
C PRO A 26 -13.08 10.65 -18.69
N SER A 27 -13.47 10.15 -17.53
CA SER A 27 -14.70 10.53 -16.83
C SER A 27 -14.38 10.86 -15.37
N PHE A 28 -15.15 11.75 -14.75
CA PHE A 28 -14.92 12.21 -13.41
C PHE A 28 -16.14 11.96 -12.54
N ASN A 29 -15.94 11.27 -11.43
CA ASN A 29 -16.97 11.02 -10.45
C ASN A 29 -17.04 12.18 -9.45
N ILE A 30 -17.70 13.26 -9.83
CA ILE A 30 -17.80 14.47 -9.02
C ILE A 30 -18.77 14.32 -7.84
N LEU A 31 -19.62 13.29 -7.86
CA LEU A 31 -20.62 13.00 -6.83
C LEU A 31 -20.58 11.49 -6.53
N ASP A 32 -19.91 11.10 -5.47
CA ASP A 32 -19.88 9.71 -5.05
C ASP A 32 -21.25 9.25 -4.58
N THR A 33 -21.63 8.06 -5.01
CA THR A 33 -22.91 7.42 -4.68
C THR A 33 -22.71 6.03 -4.08
N GLN A 34 -23.62 5.60 -3.25
CA GLN A 34 -23.68 4.25 -2.68
C GLN A 34 -25.08 3.71 -2.75
N GLU A 35 -25.25 2.56 -3.38
CA GLU A 35 -26.50 1.83 -3.33
C GLU A 35 -26.66 1.16 -1.96
N VAL A 36 -27.80 1.38 -1.35
CA VAL A 36 -28.13 0.88 -0.01
C VAL A 36 -29.28 -0.10 -0.12
N TYR A 37 -29.01 -1.31 0.30
CA TYR A 37 -30.02 -2.38 0.41
C TYR A 37 -30.50 -2.42 1.87
N PRO A 38 -31.76 -2.01 2.16
CA PRO A 38 -32.28 -2.08 3.53
C PRO A 38 -32.33 -3.53 3.99
N LYS A 39 -31.80 -3.81 5.19
CA LYS A 39 -31.95 -5.15 5.78
C LYS A 39 -33.45 -5.37 6.06
N SER A 40 -33.99 -6.49 5.59
CA SER A 40 -35.34 -6.92 5.98
C SER A 40 -35.37 -7.28 7.46
N LEU A 41 -36.43 -6.87 8.16
CA LEU A 41 -36.70 -7.26 9.53
C LEU A 41 -37.42 -8.60 9.63
N SER A 42 -37.76 -9.26 8.53
CA SER A 42 -38.45 -10.55 8.53
C SER A 42 -37.55 -11.67 8.02
N ASP A 43 -37.50 -12.74 8.77
CA ASP A 43 -36.78 -14.00 8.49
C ASP A 43 -37.43 -14.81 7.35
N THR A 44 -38.47 -14.30 6.72
CA THR A 44 -39.19 -14.95 5.61
C THR A 44 -38.74 -14.38 4.29
N GLY A 45 -37.87 -15.08 3.61
CA GLY A 45 -37.14 -14.87 2.34
C GLY A 45 -37.80 -14.19 1.13
N TYR A 46 -38.74 -13.30 1.26
CA TYR A 46 -39.27 -12.47 0.17
C TYR A 46 -38.87 -11.00 0.39
N TYR A 47 -37.84 -10.58 -0.33
CA TYR A 47 -37.35 -9.20 -0.28
C TYR A 47 -37.90 -8.39 -1.44
N THR A 48 -38.74 -7.43 -1.14
CA THR A 48 -39.17 -6.38 -2.07
C THR A 48 -38.98 -4.99 -1.49
N LYS A 49 -37.90 -4.74 -0.74
CA LYS A 49 -37.54 -3.36 -0.43
C LYS A 49 -36.63 -2.84 -1.54
N ALA A 50 -37.12 -1.84 -2.27
CA ALA A 50 -36.33 -1.11 -3.23
C ALA A 50 -35.02 -0.62 -2.59
N SER A 51 -33.89 -0.87 -3.26
CA SER A 51 -32.64 -0.19 -2.93
C SER A 51 -32.82 1.31 -3.14
N TYR A 52 -32.10 2.10 -2.39
CA TYR A 52 -32.02 3.54 -2.63
C TYR A 52 -30.57 3.97 -2.73
N THR A 53 -30.33 5.02 -3.52
CA THR A 53 -29.00 5.60 -3.68
C THR A 53 -28.78 6.68 -2.64
N LYS A 54 -27.66 6.57 -1.92
CA LYS A 54 -27.17 7.62 -1.03
C LYS A 54 -26.03 8.36 -1.72
N GLU A 55 -26.14 9.67 -1.76
CA GLU A 55 -25.13 10.55 -2.38
C GLU A 55 -24.31 11.27 -1.30
N GLN A 56 -23.10 11.68 -1.67
CA GLN A 56 -22.30 12.57 -0.82
C GLN A 56 -23.00 13.93 -0.63
N ALA A 57 -22.69 14.61 0.48
CA ALA A 57 -23.39 15.83 0.88
C ALA A 57 -23.15 17.01 -0.08
N LYS A 58 -22.02 17.03 -0.78
CA LYS A 58 -21.66 18.09 -1.76
C LYS A 58 -20.86 17.48 -2.89
N ALA A 59 -21.16 17.87 -4.13
CA ALA A 59 -20.35 17.52 -5.27
C ALA A 59 -18.93 18.12 -5.14
N TYR A 60 -17.96 17.47 -5.77
CA TYR A 60 -16.64 18.04 -5.97
C TYR A 60 -16.74 19.29 -6.86
N ASN A 61 -16.15 20.37 -6.42
CA ASN A 61 -16.18 21.67 -7.11
C ASN A 61 -14.76 22.23 -7.35
N GLY A 62 -13.73 21.40 -7.19
CA GLY A 62 -12.36 21.76 -7.46
C GLY A 62 -12.00 21.66 -8.95
N PRO A 63 -10.76 21.95 -9.32
CA PRO A 63 -10.32 21.94 -10.71
C PRO A 63 -10.28 20.53 -11.29
N ILE A 64 -10.62 20.42 -12.58
CA ILE A 64 -10.46 19.23 -13.40
C ILE A 64 -9.62 19.62 -14.60
N SER A 65 -8.53 18.89 -14.87
CA SER A 65 -7.63 19.16 -15.98
C SER A 65 -7.15 17.87 -16.63
N VAL A 66 -7.18 17.84 -17.95
CA VAL A 66 -6.71 16.72 -18.78
C VAL A 66 -5.70 17.24 -19.79
N ARG A 67 -4.53 16.62 -19.82
CA ARG A 67 -3.50 16.89 -20.83
C ARG A 67 -3.51 15.78 -21.88
N TYR A 68 -3.67 16.16 -23.12
CA TYR A 68 -3.43 15.29 -24.27
C TYR A 68 -2.02 15.55 -24.81
N HIS A 69 -1.29 14.46 -25.02
CA HIS A 69 0.02 14.47 -25.66
C HIS A 69 -0.04 13.55 -26.88
N PHE A 70 0.29 14.10 -28.05
CA PHE A 70 0.25 13.40 -29.32
C PHE A 70 1.66 12.91 -29.66
N LEU A 71 1.79 11.61 -29.89
CA LEU A 71 3.03 10.98 -30.32
C LEU A 71 3.00 10.75 -31.83
N SER A 72 4.16 10.84 -32.48
CA SER A 72 4.30 10.65 -33.92
C SER A 72 5.54 9.82 -34.27
N GLY A 73 5.59 9.31 -35.49
CA GLY A 73 6.71 8.49 -35.96
C GLY A 73 6.94 7.26 -35.09
N ASP A 74 8.20 6.91 -34.88
CA ASP A 74 8.63 5.70 -34.15
C ASP A 74 8.24 5.73 -32.65
N SER A 75 7.88 6.90 -32.11
CA SER A 75 7.42 7.00 -30.73
C SER A 75 5.89 6.80 -30.57
N ALA A 76 5.12 6.67 -31.65
CA ALA A 76 3.67 6.50 -31.63
C ALA A 76 3.25 5.07 -31.22
N ASN A 77 3.74 4.58 -30.08
CA ASN A 77 3.47 3.27 -29.52
C ASN A 77 3.47 3.32 -27.98
N TYR A 78 3.18 2.18 -27.33
CA TYR A 78 3.12 2.10 -25.86
C TYR A 78 4.46 2.40 -25.17
N SER A 79 5.59 2.10 -25.80
CA SER A 79 6.92 2.42 -25.27
C SER A 79 7.15 3.92 -25.26
N GLY A 80 6.81 4.60 -26.33
CA GLY A 80 6.85 6.07 -26.39
C GLY A 80 5.89 6.73 -25.39
N MET A 81 4.68 6.15 -25.19
CA MET A 81 3.77 6.61 -24.15
C MET A 81 4.37 6.46 -22.75
N ALA A 82 5.00 5.32 -22.45
CA ALA A 82 5.63 5.07 -21.16
C ALA A 82 6.81 6.01 -20.92
N THR A 83 7.67 6.22 -21.92
CA THR A 83 8.81 7.13 -21.85
C THR A 83 8.35 8.57 -21.60
N TRP A 84 7.36 9.03 -22.36
CA TRP A 84 6.82 10.36 -22.16
C TRP A 84 6.20 10.54 -20.78
N TYR A 85 5.39 9.56 -20.34
CA TYR A 85 4.73 9.63 -19.03
C TYR A 85 5.74 9.53 -17.87
N SER A 86 6.80 8.73 -18.03
CA SER A 86 7.91 8.65 -17.09
C SER A 86 8.59 10.04 -16.93
N ASN A 87 8.90 10.70 -18.04
CA ASN A 87 9.48 12.04 -18.02
C ASN A 87 8.52 13.08 -17.41
N TYR A 88 7.23 12.99 -17.74
CA TYR A 88 6.20 13.86 -17.15
C TYR A 88 6.11 13.68 -15.62
N LEU A 89 6.13 12.45 -15.14
CA LEU A 89 5.95 12.12 -13.72
C LEU A 89 7.22 12.42 -12.89
N PHE A 90 8.38 11.99 -13.36
CA PHE A 90 9.63 12.02 -12.59
C PHE A 90 10.58 13.16 -12.97
N GLY A 91 10.29 13.91 -14.05
CA GLY A 91 11.19 14.94 -14.56
C GLY A 91 12.58 14.38 -14.91
N GLU A 92 13.61 15.01 -14.38
CA GLU A 92 15.01 14.62 -14.58
C GLU A 92 15.50 13.56 -13.57
N ARG A 93 14.65 13.08 -12.65
CA ARG A 93 15.04 12.05 -11.70
C ARG A 93 15.45 10.78 -12.44
N LEU A 94 16.71 10.40 -12.28
CA LEU A 94 17.29 9.15 -12.79
C LEU A 94 17.94 8.40 -11.63
N LEU A 95 17.75 7.09 -11.59
CA LEU A 95 18.56 6.25 -10.74
C LEU A 95 19.99 6.17 -11.30
N GLN A 96 20.97 6.29 -10.42
CA GLN A 96 22.33 5.90 -10.78
C GLN A 96 22.36 4.39 -11.04
N ARG A 97 23.20 3.94 -11.98
CA ARG A 97 23.38 2.50 -12.21
C ARG A 97 23.97 1.85 -10.94
N HIS A 98 23.20 0.97 -10.35
CA HIS A 98 23.60 0.15 -9.22
C HIS A 98 23.00 -1.26 -9.37
N GLU A 99 23.37 -2.17 -8.49
CA GLU A 99 22.77 -3.49 -8.43
C GLU A 99 21.28 -3.40 -8.11
N THR A 100 20.49 -4.24 -8.77
CA THR A 100 19.07 -4.35 -8.52
C THR A 100 18.81 -4.75 -7.05
N PRO A 101 17.90 -4.09 -6.32
CA PRO A 101 17.71 -4.36 -4.91
C PRO A 101 17.07 -5.73 -4.65
N LEU A 102 17.47 -6.35 -3.54
CA LEU A 102 16.71 -7.43 -2.91
C LEU A 102 15.94 -6.87 -1.72
N TYR A 103 14.62 -6.85 -1.82
CA TYR A 103 13.72 -6.51 -0.72
C TYR A 103 13.47 -7.75 0.12
N VAL A 104 13.83 -7.68 1.39
CA VAL A 104 13.62 -8.76 2.35
C VAL A 104 12.69 -8.26 3.44
N GLU A 105 11.44 -8.69 3.41
CA GLU A 105 10.51 -8.42 4.50
C GLU A 105 10.68 -9.47 5.59
N THR A 106 11.17 -9.03 6.74
CA THR A 106 11.26 -9.87 7.93
C THR A 106 10.07 -9.60 8.84
N VAL A 107 9.31 -10.66 9.14
CA VAL A 107 8.11 -10.55 9.97
C VAL A 107 8.45 -10.84 11.41
N SER A 108 8.41 -9.81 12.28
CA SER A 108 8.78 -9.97 13.69
C SER A 108 7.67 -10.62 14.52
N GLY A 109 6.44 -10.15 14.40
CA GLY A 109 5.33 -10.67 15.21
C GLY A 109 4.05 -10.85 14.44
N ILE A 110 3.41 -12.01 14.61
CA ILE A 110 2.09 -12.32 14.03
C ILE A 110 1.10 -12.60 15.16
N ASP A 111 -0.10 -12.06 15.03
CA ASP A 111 -1.21 -12.34 15.94
C ASP A 111 -1.86 -13.69 15.61
N TYR A 112 -2.18 -14.44 16.64
CA TYR A 112 -2.91 -15.70 16.53
C TYR A 112 -3.95 -15.85 17.65
N GLN A 113 -4.96 -16.65 17.41
CA GLN A 113 -5.99 -16.94 18.40
C GLN A 113 -5.71 -18.29 19.05
N LYS A 114 -5.88 -18.36 20.38
CA LYS A 114 -5.84 -19.59 21.16
C LYS A 114 -6.96 -19.57 22.19
N ASN A 115 -7.64 -20.69 22.33
CA ASN A 115 -8.62 -20.86 23.40
C ASN A 115 -7.91 -21.12 24.74
N VAL A 116 -8.18 -20.27 25.70
CA VAL A 116 -7.67 -20.37 27.08
C VAL A 116 -8.88 -20.40 28.01
N ALA A 117 -9.04 -21.46 28.76
CA ALA A 117 -10.16 -21.67 29.68
C ALA A 117 -11.55 -21.46 29.01
N GLY A 118 -11.71 -21.93 27.76
CA GLY A 118 -12.97 -21.80 27.00
C GLY A 118 -13.17 -20.45 26.31
N PHE A 119 -12.29 -19.48 26.51
CA PHE A 119 -12.38 -18.16 25.88
C PHE A 119 -11.34 -18.00 24.77
N SER A 120 -11.75 -17.51 23.60
CA SER A 120 -10.82 -17.18 22.52
C SER A 120 -10.02 -15.93 22.90
N SER A 121 -8.72 -16.10 23.05
CA SER A 121 -7.79 -15.04 23.42
C SER A 121 -6.77 -14.82 22.30
N LYS A 122 -6.37 -13.56 22.08
CA LYS A 122 -5.35 -13.19 21.11
C LYS A 122 -3.96 -13.11 21.74
N PHE A 123 -3.01 -13.65 21.03
CA PHE A 123 -1.59 -13.67 21.39
C PHE A 123 -0.77 -13.17 20.20
N ILE A 124 0.44 -12.71 20.48
CA ILE A 124 1.44 -12.39 19.46
C ILE A 124 2.54 -13.43 19.54
N SER A 125 2.82 -14.10 18.44
CA SER A 125 4.00 -14.95 18.29
C SER A 125 5.12 -14.17 17.67
N THR A 126 6.27 -14.11 18.33
CA THR A 126 7.51 -13.59 17.72
C THR A 126 8.09 -14.69 16.83
N ILE A 127 8.21 -14.41 15.54
CA ILE A 127 8.72 -15.35 14.54
C ILE A 127 10.07 -14.93 13.97
N THR A 128 10.43 -13.66 14.15
CA THR A 128 11.78 -13.12 13.86
C THR A 128 12.08 -12.01 14.87
N SER A 129 13.08 -12.19 15.72
CA SER A 129 13.60 -11.11 16.58
C SER A 129 14.44 -10.12 15.76
N PHE A 130 14.74 -8.95 16.32
CA PHE A 130 15.54 -7.95 15.61
C PHE A 130 16.98 -8.43 15.38
N SER A 131 17.57 -9.16 16.35
CA SER A 131 18.87 -9.79 16.17
C SER A 131 18.84 -10.92 15.12
N GLU A 132 17.74 -11.64 14.98
CA GLU A 132 17.58 -12.63 13.90
C GLU A 132 17.38 -11.98 12.52
N ALA A 133 16.69 -10.84 12.45
CA ALA A 133 16.62 -10.05 11.20
C ALA A 133 18.01 -9.56 10.77
N GLN A 134 18.86 -9.14 11.72
CA GLN A 134 20.25 -8.80 11.44
C GLN A 134 21.03 -10.01 10.91
N LYS A 135 20.89 -11.19 11.52
CA LYS A 135 21.56 -12.42 11.05
C LYS A 135 21.15 -12.79 9.62
N ILE A 136 19.86 -12.64 9.26
CA ILE A 136 19.42 -12.86 7.86
C ILE A 136 20.20 -11.93 6.92
N SER A 137 20.32 -10.67 7.26
CA SER A 137 21.06 -9.69 6.45
C SER A 137 22.56 -10.01 6.37
N GLU A 138 23.17 -10.43 7.48
CA GLU A 138 24.56 -10.86 7.52
C GLU A 138 24.81 -12.10 6.65
N ASP A 139 23.88 -13.05 6.63
CA ASP A 139 23.93 -14.23 5.79
C ASP A 139 23.86 -13.87 4.30
N LEU A 140 23.01 -12.91 3.94
CA LEU A 140 22.92 -12.38 2.58
C LEU A 140 24.23 -11.69 2.18
N ASN A 141 24.82 -10.86 3.04
CA ASN A 141 26.10 -10.22 2.81
C ASN A 141 27.23 -11.26 2.58
N ARG A 142 27.26 -12.32 3.38
CA ARG A 142 28.22 -13.43 3.19
C ARG A 142 28.06 -14.14 1.85
N ASN A 143 26.87 -14.12 1.27
CA ASN A 143 26.57 -14.66 -0.05
C ASN A 143 26.65 -13.60 -1.17
N ASN A 144 27.33 -12.47 -0.93
CA ASN A 144 27.54 -11.38 -1.89
C ASN A 144 26.25 -10.72 -2.41
N VAL A 145 25.21 -10.65 -1.60
CA VAL A 145 23.99 -9.87 -1.92
C VAL A 145 24.20 -8.46 -1.40
N GLY A 146 24.57 -7.53 -2.28
CA GLY A 146 25.01 -6.17 -1.90
C GLY A 146 23.86 -5.20 -1.63
N ASN A 147 22.95 -5.00 -2.56
CA ASN A 147 21.90 -3.99 -2.46
C ASN A 147 20.65 -4.53 -1.74
N GLN A 148 20.73 -4.61 -0.40
CA GLN A 148 19.65 -5.11 0.45
C GLN A 148 18.74 -3.97 0.92
N LYS A 149 17.44 -4.26 0.98
CA LYS A 149 16.39 -3.41 1.54
C LYS A 149 15.58 -4.23 2.55
N ILE A 150 15.77 -3.99 3.83
CA ILE A 150 15.09 -4.71 4.90
C ILE A 150 13.78 -4.00 5.25
N ILE A 151 12.65 -4.66 5.02
CA ILE A 151 11.34 -4.23 5.47
C ILE A 151 11.05 -4.97 6.78
N LEU A 152 10.86 -4.25 7.88
CA LEU A 152 10.62 -4.84 9.18
C LEU A 152 9.14 -4.75 9.52
N SER A 153 8.39 -5.82 9.32
CA SER A 153 6.95 -5.91 9.63
C SER A 153 6.69 -6.50 11.02
N GLY A 154 5.59 -6.09 11.64
CA GLY A 154 5.19 -6.61 12.95
C GLY A 154 6.15 -6.32 14.10
N TRP A 155 7.01 -5.30 13.96
CA TRP A 155 8.00 -4.88 14.96
C TRP A 155 7.39 -4.23 16.21
N GLN A 156 6.14 -3.83 16.12
CA GLN A 156 5.38 -3.18 17.19
C GLN A 156 4.82 -4.20 18.18
N LYS A 157 4.47 -3.75 19.38
CA LYS A 157 3.96 -4.60 20.48
C LYS A 157 2.79 -5.50 20.09
N ASN A 158 1.91 -5.03 19.19
CA ASN A 158 0.73 -5.76 18.74
C ASN A 158 0.97 -6.60 17.48
N GLY A 159 2.22 -6.73 17.04
CA GLY A 159 2.60 -7.51 15.87
C GLY A 159 2.16 -6.87 14.55
N TRP A 160 1.96 -7.70 13.53
CA TRP A 160 1.70 -7.26 12.16
C TRP A 160 0.46 -6.37 11.98
N ARG A 161 -0.57 -6.55 12.81
CA ARG A 161 -1.80 -5.74 12.78
C ARG A 161 -1.75 -4.55 13.72
N SER A 162 -0.60 -3.98 13.95
CA SER A 162 -0.44 -2.83 14.86
C SER A 162 -0.96 -1.51 14.33
N GLY A 163 -1.19 -1.33 13.09
CA GLY A 163 -1.79 -0.22 12.35
C GLY A 163 -2.01 1.13 13.04
N TYR A 164 -1.12 1.59 13.96
CA TYR A 164 -1.24 2.90 14.58
C TYR A 164 -0.10 3.18 15.57
N VAL A 165 0.61 4.27 15.38
CA VAL A 165 1.89 4.55 16.05
C VAL A 165 1.78 5.37 17.34
N SER A 166 0.69 6.11 17.59
CA SER A 166 0.66 7.09 18.70
C SER A 166 0.78 6.50 20.11
N SER A 167 0.56 5.20 20.25
CA SER A 167 0.70 4.50 21.54
C SER A 167 1.59 3.27 21.42
N ASP A 168 2.17 3.02 20.26
CA ASP A 168 2.89 1.80 20.01
C ASP A 168 4.30 1.84 20.60
N LYS A 169 4.64 0.73 21.17
CA LYS A 169 5.95 0.47 21.71
C LYS A 169 6.60 -0.62 20.85
N ILE A 170 7.90 -0.55 20.72
CA ILE A 170 8.69 -1.62 20.13
C ILE A 170 8.42 -2.91 20.89
N SER A 171 8.27 -4.03 20.18
CA SER A 171 8.01 -5.34 20.76
C SER A 171 9.16 -5.78 21.67
N LYS A 172 8.89 -5.91 22.95
CA LYS A 172 9.87 -6.44 23.90
C LYS A 172 10.23 -7.91 23.58
N ALA A 173 9.26 -8.68 23.10
CA ALA A 173 9.47 -10.07 22.72
C ALA A 173 10.36 -10.24 21.48
N ALA A 174 10.42 -9.22 20.62
CA ALA A 174 11.32 -9.20 19.45
C ALA A 174 12.72 -8.61 19.76
N GLY A 175 12.97 -8.16 21.01
CA GLY A 175 14.26 -7.63 21.44
C GLY A 175 14.20 -6.23 22.06
N GLY A 176 13.03 -5.56 22.01
CA GLY A 176 12.87 -4.21 22.57
C GLY A 176 13.60 -3.12 21.81
N ALA A 177 13.66 -1.93 22.40
CA ALA A 177 14.25 -0.75 21.76
C ALA A 177 15.76 -0.91 21.49
N ASP A 178 16.48 -1.55 22.39
CA ASP A 178 17.93 -1.70 22.26
C ASP A 178 18.32 -2.54 21.04
N GLU A 179 17.67 -3.68 20.84
CA GLU A 179 17.94 -4.53 19.67
C GLU A 179 17.42 -3.90 18.36
N PHE A 180 16.30 -3.17 18.43
CA PHE A 180 15.82 -2.39 17.29
C PHE A 180 16.84 -1.32 16.86
N ASN A 181 17.38 -0.57 17.82
CA ASN A 181 18.39 0.46 17.55
C ASN A 181 19.69 -0.14 17.02
N LYS A 182 20.10 -1.32 17.53
CA LYS A 182 21.27 -2.05 17.00
C LYS A 182 21.06 -2.46 15.55
N LEU A 183 19.89 -3.00 15.22
CA LEU A 183 19.54 -3.36 13.84
C LEU A 183 19.53 -2.13 12.92
N ALA A 184 18.91 -1.03 13.36
CA ALA A 184 18.88 0.23 12.61
C ALA A 184 20.30 0.73 12.32
N LYS A 185 21.16 0.76 13.35
CA LYS A 185 22.57 1.14 13.22
C LYS A 185 23.34 0.20 12.31
N TYR A 186 23.16 -1.11 12.43
CA TYR A 186 23.81 -2.11 11.56
C TYR A 186 23.44 -1.85 10.08
N CYS A 187 22.18 -1.59 9.80
CA CYS A 187 21.73 -1.29 8.43
C CYS A 187 22.36 0.00 7.90
N ASP A 188 22.43 1.06 8.73
CA ASP A 188 23.05 2.33 8.34
C ASP A 188 24.55 2.19 8.09
N ASP A 189 25.29 1.55 9.00
CA ASP A 189 26.74 1.29 8.90
C ASP A 189 27.10 0.46 7.63
N ASN A 190 26.19 -0.40 7.15
CA ASN A 190 26.39 -1.27 6.00
C ASN A 190 25.68 -0.79 4.71
N HIS A 191 25.13 0.42 4.69
CA HIS A 191 24.37 1.01 3.57
C HIS A 191 23.18 0.17 3.12
N ILE A 192 22.53 -0.54 4.05
CA ILE A 192 21.34 -1.34 3.84
C ILE A 192 20.11 -0.47 4.05
N GLY A 193 19.17 -0.47 3.10
CA GLY A 193 17.89 0.21 3.28
C GLY A 193 17.11 -0.41 4.43
N PHE A 194 16.71 0.39 5.44
CA PHE A 194 15.95 -0.10 6.60
C PHE A 194 14.60 0.60 6.68
N TYR A 195 13.52 -0.18 6.54
CA TYR A 195 12.15 0.29 6.41
C TYR A 195 11.22 -0.40 7.44
N PRO A 196 11.19 0.04 8.71
CA PRO A 196 10.15 -0.41 9.64
C PRO A 196 8.76 -0.07 9.10
N GLU A 197 7.93 -1.10 8.91
CA GLU A 197 6.61 -0.94 8.28
C GLU A 197 5.56 -0.52 9.29
N THR A 198 4.79 0.51 8.94
CA THR A 198 3.68 1.03 9.74
C THR A 198 2.46 1.28 8.86
N ASP A 199 1.30 0.81 9.31
CA ASP A 199 0.03 1.15 8.67
C ASP A 199 -0.51 2.44 9.28
N VAL A 200 -0.55 3.51 8.49
CA VAL A 200 -1.01 4.83 8.92
C VAL A 200 -2.47 5.12 8.56
N GLN A 201 -3.09 4.26 7.76
CA GLN A 201 -4.45 4.43 7.26
C GLN A 201 -5.46 3.50 7.93
N LEU A 202 -5.01 2.35 8.46
CA LEU A 202 -5.90 1.36 9.05
C LEU A 202 -5.60 1.18 10.54
N VAL A 203 -6.66 0.95 11.30
CA VAL A 203 -6.57 0.53 12.69
C VAL A 203 -7.33 -0.77 12.89
N TYR A 204 -6.60 -1.82 13.23
CA TYR A 204 -7.18 -3.14 13.42
C TYR A 204 -7.92 -3.21 14.77
N ILE A 205 -9.20 -3.56 14.73
CA ILE A 205 -10.09 -3.58 15.91
C ILE A 205 -9.57 -4.53 16.98
N SER A 206 -8.88 -5.56 16.57
CA SER A 206 -8.31 -6.56 17.47
C SER A 206 -7.06 -6.12 18.23
N ALA A 207 -6.37 -5.09 17.73
CA ALA A 207 -5.19 -4.52 18.38
C ALA A 207 -5.57 -3.53 19.50
N ILE A 208 -6.84 -3.19 19.61
CA ILE A 208 -7.30 -2.09 20.45
C ILE A 208 -7.94 -2.65 21.73
N LYS A 209 -7.14 -2.85 22.73
CA LYS A 209 -7.58 -2.63 24.13
C LYS A 209 -7.46 -1.14 24.40
N GLY A 210 -8.48 -0.36 24.03
CA GLY A 210 -8.43 1.09 24.20
C GLY A 210 -8.93 1.80 22.95
N SER A 211 -10.01 2.45 23.08
CA SER A 211 -10.84 3.11 22.11
C SER A 211 -10.10 3.99 21.10
N VAL A 212 -10.03 3.59 19.85
CA VAL A 212 -9.97 4.59 18.78
C VAL A 212 -11.20 5.44 18.90
N LYS A 213 -11.03 6.73 19.11
CA LYS A 213 -12.17 7.65 19.16
C LYS A 213 -12.89 7.55 17.81
N LYS A 214 -14.19 7.24 17.82
CA LYS A 214 -15.02 7.14 16.61
C LYS A 214 -14.95 8.38 15.72
N SER A 215 -14.56 9.53 16.29
CA SER A 215 -14.34 10.79 15.57
C SER A 215 -13.15 10.76 14.63
N LYS A 216 -12.21 9.84 14.82
CA LYS A 216 -10.99 9.68 13.99
C LYS A 216 -11.11 8.62 12.90
N VAL A 217 -12.28 7.96 12.83
CA VAL A 217 -12.61 6.96 11.81
C VAL A 217 -13.45 7.62 10.73
N SER A 218 -13.06 7.43 9.47
CA SER A 218 -13.82 7.90 8.31
C SER A 218 -15.24 7.35 8.30
N ARG A 219 -16.14 8.08 7.67
CA ARG A 219 -17.51 7.67 7.43
C ARG A 219 -17.74 7.28 5.99
N ASN A 220 -18.53 6.24 5.78
CA ASN A 220 -19.10 5.95 4.47
C ASN A 220 -20.30 6.87 4.16
N LEU A 221 -20.89 6.77 2.99
CA LEU A 221 -22.00 7.63 2.56
C LEU A 221 -23.26 7.49 3.44
N VAL A 222 -23.47 6.33 4.06
CA VAL A 222 -24.58 6.11 5.03
C VAL A 222 -24.20 6.47 6.46
N GLN A 223 -23.12 7.23 6.65
CA GLN A 223 -22.63 7.74 7.95
C GLN A 223 -22.22 6.65 8.95
N GLN A 224 -22.00 5.41 8.50
CA GLN A 224 -21.42 4.35 9.31
C GLN A 224 -19.88 4.47 9.33
N LEU A 225 -19.24 3.89 10.36
CA LEU A 225 -17.79 3.82 10.42
C LEU A 225 -17.24 3.02 9.22
N ALA A 226 -16.32 3.62 8.49
CA ALA A 226 -15.69 2.97 7.35
C ALA A 226 -14.78 1.82 7.83
N SER A 227 -15.01 0.65 7.29
CA SER A 227 -14.23 -0.56 7.58
C SER A 227 -13.60 -1.11 6.30
N LYS A 228 -12.42 -1.70 6.44
CA LYS A 228 -11.75 -2.38 5.33
C LYS A 228 -12.32 -3.79 5.16
N TYR A 229 -12.55 -4.14 3.91
CA TYR A 229 -13.00 -5.46 3.51
C TYR A 229 -12.07 -6.02 2.44
N ASN A 230 -11.84 -7.32 2.48
CA ASN A 230 -11.28 -8.08 1.38
C ASN A 230 -12.41 -8.87 0.70
N TYR A 231 -12.26 -9.09 -0.61
CA TYR A 231 -13.15 -9.98 -1.34
C TYR A 231 -12.45 -11.34 -1.47
N SER A 232 -13.15 -12.39 -1.10
CA SER A 232 -12.71 -13.75 -1.36
C SER A 232 -13.03 -14.09 -2.81
N LEU A 233 -12.02 -14.46 -3.59
CA LEU A 233 -12.20 -14.91 -4.96
C LEU A 233 -12.83 -16.31 -5.04
N ALA A 234 -12.72 -17.10 -3.96
CA ALA A 234 -13.25 -18.47 -3.93
C ALA A 234 -14.78 -18.52 -3.76
N ASP A 235 -15.34 -17.59 -3.00
CA ASP A 235 -16.77 -17.57 -2.67
C ASP A 235 -17.45 -16.24 -3.03
N TYR A 236 -16.71 -15.32 -3.65
CA TYR A 236 -17.16 -13.96 -4.01
C TYR A 236 -17.74 -13.16 -2.84
N GLN A 237 -17.41 -13.55 -1.61
CA GLN A 237 -17.94 -12.90 -0.43
C GLN A 237 -17.00 -11.80 0.07
N LYS A 238 -17.62 -10.76 0.62
CA LYS A 238 -16.94 -9.66 1.28
C LYS A 238 -16.53 -10.09 2.69
N LYS A 239 -15.23 -10.26 2.93
CA LYS A 239 -14.69 -10.57 4.26
C LYS A 239 -14.26 -9.30 4.99
N ASN A 240 -14.80 -9.06 6.18
CA ASN A 240 -14.33 -7.97 7.03
C ASN A 240 -12.99 -8.35 7.67
N ILE A 241 -11.96 -7.54 7.42
CA ILE A 241 -10.63 -7.72 8.03
C ILE A 241 -10.52 -7.14 9.45
N ASN A 242 -11.65 -6.72 10.03
CA ASN A 242 -11.70 -6.12 11.36
C ASN A 242 -10.78 -4.89 11.52
N ALA A 243 -10.72 -4.04 10.51
CA ALA A 243 -9.98 -2.79 10.55
C ALA A 243 -10.89 -1.61 10.21
N TYR A 244 -10.74 -0.53 10.98
CA TYR A 244 -11.33 0.76 10.65
C TYR A 244 -10.39 1.57 9.76
N VAL A 245 -10.99 2.36 8.86
CA VAL A 245 -10.29 3.29 7.99
C VAL A 245 -10.24 4.65 8.68
N MET A 246 -9.05 5.20 8.83
CA MET A 246 -8.84 6.48 9.52
C MET A 246 -9.19 7.66 8.63
N THR A 247 -9.56 8.80 9.25
CA THR A 247 -9.76 10.06 8.51
C THR A 247 -8.45 10.54 7.87
N PRO A 248 -8.48 11.29 6.75
CA PRO A 248 -7.27 11.85 6.14
C PRO A 248 -6.45 12.70 7.13
N ASP A 249 -7.07 13.58 7.90
CA ASP A 249 -6.39 14.42 8.92
C ASP A 249 -5.67 13.56 9.97
N TYR A 250 -6.28 12.46 10.35
CA TYR A 250 -5.68 11.55 11.30
C TYR A 250 -4.52 10.77 10.69
N THR A 251 -4.63 10.39 9.42
CA THR A 251 -3.54 9.76 8.66
C THR A 251 -2.32 10.68 8.59
N VAL A 252 -2.50 11.99 8.35
CA VAL A 252 -1.43 13.00 8.44
C VAL A 252 -0.74 12.97 9.80
N SER A 253 -1.54 12.99 10.88
CA SER A 253 -1.00 12.93 12.25
C SER A 253 -0.25 11.62 12.51
N ALA A 254 -0.72 10.49 11.96
CA ALA A 254 -0.09 9.19 12.07
C ALA A 254 1.25 9.13 11.30
N ILE A 255 1.32 9.68 10.08
CA ILE A 255 2.57 9.78 9.30
C ILE A 255 3.62 10.54 10.11
N ASN A 256 3.29 11.74 10.60
CA ASN A 256 4.21 12.57 11.40
C ASN A 256 4.70 11.83 12.65
N SER A 257 3.77 11.19 13.37
CA SER A 257 4.10 10.43 14.59
C SER A 257 5.00 9.23 14.29
N ALA A 258 4.72 8.51 13.20
CA ALA A 258 5.49 7.35 12.78
C ALA A 258 6.93 7.74 12.39
N VAL A 259 7.08 8.77 11.56
CA VAL A 259 8.40 9.26 11.14
C VAL A 259 9.22 9.74 12.33
N ASN A 260 8.62 10.57 13.20
CA ASN A 260 9.31 11.05 14.41
C ASN A 260 9.75 9.91 15.33
N PHE A 261 8.89 8.87 15.48
CA PHE A 261 9.22 7.71 16.29
C PHE A 261 10.40 6.92 15.69
N ILE A 262 10.38 6.65 14.39
CA ILE A 262 11.45 5.92 13.70
C ILE A 262 12.76 6.69 13.76
N LYS A 263 12.76 8.00 13.49
CA LYS A 263 13.95 8.86 13.59
C LYS A 263 14.55 8.86 15.01
N LYS A 264 13.70 8.96 16.03
CA LYS A 264 14.13 8.90 17.45
C LYS A 264 14.81 7.58 17.80
N ASN A 265 14.48 6.49 17.11
CA ASN A 265 15.04 5.16 17.32
C ASN A 265 16.11 4.79 16.26
N GLY A 266 16.76 5.77 15.65
CA GLY A 266 17.89 5.58 14.74
C GLY A 266 17.55 5.13 13.33
N GLY A 267 16.25 5.05 12.96
CA GLY A 267 15.86 4.65 11.62
C GLY A 267 16.07 5.75 10.58
N THR A 268 16.55 5.39 9.41
CA THR A 268 16.80 6.28 8.26
C THR A 268 15.72 6.17 7.18
N GLY A 269 14.86 5.15 7.27
CA GLY A 269 13.74 4.92 6.37
C GLY A 269 12.47 4.46 7.08
N ILE A 270 11.34 4.51 6.40
CA ILE A 270 10.04 4.04 6.86
C ILE A 270 9.23 3.43 5.70
N SER A 271 8.56 2.29 5.96
CA SER A 271 7.52 1.77 5.08
C SER A 271 6.15 2.25 5.58
N LEU A 272 5.44 2.96 4.72
CA LEU A 272 4.08 3.48 4.98
C LEU A 272 2.99 2.53 4.43
N ARG A 273 3.31 1.24 4.35
CA ARG A 273 2.44 0.14 3.91
C ARG A 273 1.65 0.51 2.64
N TYR A 274 0.34 0.62 2.72
CA TYR A 274 -0.54 0.87 1.59
C TYR A 274 -0.94 2.35 1.41
N LEU A 275 -0.19 3.32 1.99
CA LEU A 275 -0.50 4.74 1.86
C LEU A 275 -0.63 5.15 0.38
N SER A 276 0.26 4.68 -0.48
CA SER A 276 0.25 4.99 -1.91
C SER A 276 -0.76 4.17 -2.73
N LYS A 277 -1.49 3.24 -2.11
CA LYS A 277 -2.49 2.41 -2.78
C LYS A 277 -3.90 2.99 -2.68
N TYR A 278 -4.27 3.50 -1.51
CA TYR A 278 -5.66 3.85 -1.21
C TYR A 278 -5.85 5.36 -1.09
N MET A 279 -6.74 5.91 -1.92
CA MET A 279 -7.24 7.28 -1.80
C MET A 279 -8.52 7.26 -0.95
N ILE A 280 -8.37 7.50 0.35
CA ILE A 280 -9.43 7.32 1.33
C ILE A 280 -10.21 8.63 1.54
N PRO A 281 -11.52 8.68 1.21
CA PRO A 281 -12.37 9.81 1.54
C PRO A 281 -12.92 9.70 2.96
N ASP A 282 -13.41 10.81 3.50
CA ASP A 282 -14.27 10.85 4.68
C ASP A 282 -15.59 11.53 4.33
N TYR A 283 -16.69 10.75 4.29
CA TYR A 283 -18.02 11.27 3.96
C TYR A 283 -18.78 11.78 5.19
N LYS A 284 -18.08 12.15 6.24
CA LYS A 284 -18.70 12.76 7.41
C LYS A 284 -19.44 14.03 7.00
N SER A 285 -20.76 14.09 7.22
CA SER A 285 -21.61 15.19 6.75
C SER A 285 -21.19 16.57 7.25
N SER A 286 -20.59 16.64 8.44
CA SER A 286 -20.12 17.91 9.03
C SER A 286 -18.71 18.34 8.52
N ASN A 287 -17.95 17.44 7.91
CA ASN A 287 -16.59 17.71 7.39
C ASN A 287 -16.25 16.72 6.28
N LEU A 288 -16.88 16.92 5.13
CA LEU A 288 -16.67 16.07 3.95
C LEU A 288 -15.28 16.28 3.38
N THR A 289 -14.51 15.21 3.28
CA THR A 289 -13.22 15.17 2.59
C THR A 289 -13.31 14.14 1.45
N ASN A 290 -13.46 14.60 0.21
CA ASN A 290 -13.50 13.71 -0.96
C ASN A 290 -12.10 13.15 -1.29
N ARG A 291 -12.01 12.23 -2.25
CA ARG A 291 -10.74 11.56 -2.60
C ARG A 291 -9.67 12.51 -3.09
N GLU A 292 -10.04 13.52 -3.89
CA GLU A 292 -9.09 14.50 -4.43
C GLU A 292 -8.48 15.36 -3.32
N VAL A 293 -9.31 15.89 -2.42
CA VAL A 293 -8.86 16.66 -1.26
C VAL A 293 -8.01 15.80 -0.32
N SER A 294 -8.40 14.54 -0.12
CA SER A 294 -7.62 13.59 0.67
C SER A 294 -6.24 13.32 0.07
N LYS A 295 -6.17 13.10 -1.24
CA LYS A 295 -4.91 12.91 -1.97
C LYS A 295 -4.00 14.11 -1.77
N ASP A 296 -4.49 15.31 -2.04
CA ASP A 296 -3.69 16.54 -1.93
C ASP A 296 -3.17 16.77 -0.50
N LEU A 297 -4.01 16.52 0.50
CA LEU A 297 -3.64 16.63 1.90
C LEU A 297 -2.53 15.63 2.28
N LEU A 298 -2.67 14.37 1.87
CA LEU A 298 -1.72 13.30 2.23
C LEU A 298 -0.39 13.44 1.48
N THR A 299 -0.41 13.79 0.19
CA THR A 299 0.82 13.99 -0.59
C THR A 299 1.59 15.22 -0.11
N SER A 300 0.92 16.34 0.14
CA SER A 300 1.55 17.55 0.66
C SER A 300 2.17 17.33 2.03
N SER A 301 1.45 16.64 2.94
CA SER A 301 1.97 16.31 4.27
C SER A 301 3.17 15.37 4.20
N LEU A 302 3.12 14.36 3.35
CA LEU A 302 4.25 13.44 3.17
C LEU A 302 5.47 14.16 2.61
N GLU A 303 5.28 15.04 1.62
CA GLU A 303 6.37 15.85 1.06
C GLU A 303 7.03 16.74 2.12
N GLU A 304 6.23 17.41 2.94
CA GLU A 304 6.72 18.25 4.04
C GLU A 304 7.56 17.44 5.03
N VAL A 305 7.07 16.28 5.45
CA VAL A 305 7.76 15.40 6.40
C VAL A 305 9.07 14.86 5.81
N ILE A 306 9.08 14.45 4.54
CA ILE A 306 10.28 13.97 3.86
C ILE A 306 11.34 15.08 3.82
N LYS A 307 10.97 16.28 3.41
CA LYS A 307 11.89 17.44 3.33
C LYS A 307 12.48 17.80 4.70
N LYS A 308 11.63 17.80 5.74
CA LYS A 308 12.03 18.16 7.10
C LYS A 308 12.92 17.11 7.76
N GLU A 309 12.50 15.86 7.71
CA GLU A 309 13.15 14.78 8.48
C GLU A 309 14.22 14.03 7.66
N LYS A 310 14.34 14.30 6.36
CA LYS A 310 15.27 13.63 5.43
C LYS A 310 15.23 12.10 5.58
N ILE A 311 14.01 11.56 5.55
CA ILE A 311 13.76 10.13 5.72
C ILE A 311 13.48 9.48 4.37
N ASN A 312 14.03 8.28 4.15
CA ASN A 312 13.69 7.47 3.00
C ASN A 312 12.31 6.84 3.17
N THR A 313 11.55 6.78 2.09
CA THR A 313 10.18 6.28 2.13
C THR A 313 9.98 5.11 1.20
N LEU A 314 9.28 4.10 1.70
CA LEU A 314 8.81 2.96 0.95
C LEU A 314 7.29 2.83 1.09
N SER A 315 6.61 2.41 0.05
CA SER A 315 5.20 2.03 0.13
C SER A 315 4.90 0.90 -0.84
N ARG A 316 3.74 0.26 -0.66
CA ARG A 316 3.28 -0.83 -1.52
C ARG A 316 2.44 -0.26 -2.66
N VAL A 317 2.55 -0.87 -3.86
CA VAL A 317 1.81 -0.54 -5.09
C VAL A 317 2.27 0.77 -5.78
N GLY A 318 2.52 1.86 -5.07
CA GLY A 318 3.12 3.08 -5.63
C GLY A 318 2.28 3.78 -6.70
N ASN A 319 1.04 4.19 -6.40
CA ASN A 319 0.24 4.96 -7.35
C ASN A 319 0.90 6.30 -7.70
N ALA A 320 0.69 6.76 -8.92
CA ALA A 320 1.35 7.94 -9.52
C ALA A 320 1.39 9.20 -8.63
N PRO A 321 0.34 9.61 -7.89
CA PRO A 321 0.40 10.79 -7.03
C PRO A 321 1.48 10.73 -5.94
N TYR A 322 1.91 9.53 -5.55
CA TYR A 322 2.95 9.33 -4.54
C TYR A 322 4.32 8.99 -5.13
N ALA A 323 4.40 8.65 -6.41
CA ALA A 323 5.60 8.08 -7.03
C ALA A 323 6.86 8.93 -6.81
N THR A 324 6.74 10.26 -6.91
CA THR A 324 7.87 11.18 -6.72
C THR A 324 8.30 11.36 -5.27
N LEU A 325 7.43 10.95 -4.32
CA LEU A 325 7.66 11.04 -2.88
C LEU A 325 8.25 9.76 -2.30
N LEU A 326 8.38 8.71 -3.11
CA LEU A 326 8.90 7.43 -2.68
C LEU A 326 10.34 7.23 -3.14
N ASN A 327 11.14 6.56 -2.32
CA ASN A 327 12.47 6.08 -2.69
C ASN A 327 12.39 4.65 -3.22
N ASP A 328 11.51 3.84 -2.66
CA ASP A 328 11.32 2.44 -2.98
C ASP A 328 9.83 2.07 -3.07
N VAL A 329 9.49 1.15 -3.97
CA VAL A 329 8.14 0.60 -4.10
C VAL A 329 8.19 -0.92 -4.14
N VAL A 330 7.42 -1.59 -3.31
CA VAL A 330 7.19 -3.04 -3.42
C VAL A 330 5.76 -3.33 -3.88
N GLU A 331 5.52 -4.53 -4.40
CA GLU A 331 4.22 -4.93 -4.97
C GLU A 331 3.77 -4.02 -6.13
N LEU A 332 4.70 -3.41 -6.88
CA LEU A 332 4.33 -2.69 -8.10
C LEU A 332 3.71 -3.68 -9.09
N PRO A 333 2.57 -3.34 -9.73
CA PRO A 333 1.98 -4.22 -10.74
C PRO A 333 2.92 -4.40 -11.93
N LEU A 334 3.50 -5.60 -12.09
CA LEU A 334 4.37 -5.96 -13.23
C LEU A 334 3.56 -6.51 -14.42
N TYR A 335 2.28 -6.65 -14.25
CA TYR A 335 1.35 -7.16 -15.26
C TYR A 335 0.30 -6.10 -15.58
N SER A 336 -0.15 -6.09 -16.83
CA SER A 336 -1.37 -5.41 -17.21
C SER A 336 -2.60 -6.27 -16.85
N ASN A 337 -3.72 -5.98 -17.47
CA ASN A 337 -4.92 -6.79 -17.31
C ASN A 337 -4.71 -8.21 -17.85
N ARG A 338 -4.93 -9.24 -17.02
CA ARG A 338 -4.76 -10.67 -17.36
C ARG A 338 -6.01 -11.30 -17.95
N GLN A 339 -6.86 -10.55 -18.63
CA GLN A 339 -8.05 -11.12 -19.28
C GLN A 339 -7.64 -11.86 -20.57
N ASN A 340 -8.24 -13.02 -20.78
CA ASN A 340 -7.91 -13.90 -21.93
C ASN A 340 -8.26 -13.34 -23.31
N ASN A 341 -8.94 -12.20 -23.37
CA ASN A 341 -9.33 -11.54 -24.62
C ASN A 341 -8.29 -10.52 -25.14
N TYR A 342 -7.15 -10.37 -24.47
CA TYR A 342 -6.05 -9.53 -24.92
C TYR A 342 -4.96 -10.36 -25.61
N ALA A 343 -4.38 -9.84 -26.67
CA ALA A 343 -3.36 -10.53 -27.43
C ALA A 343 -2.02 -10.65 -26.69
N TYR A 344 -1.68 -9.65 -25.88
CA TYR A 344 -0.46 -9.62 -25.09
C TYR A 344 -0.57 -8.64 -23.90
N GLU A 345 0.33 -8.78 -22.96
CA GLU A 345 0.46 -7.88 -21.81
C GLU A 345 1.49 -6.78 -22.04
N VAL A 346 1.17 -5.56 -21.62
CA VAL A 346 2.12 -4.44 -21.58
C VAL A 346 2.37 -4.10 -20.12
N PRO A 347 3.59 -4.28 -19.59
CA PRO A 347 3.92 -3.95 -18.21
C PRO A 347 4.10 -2.43 -18.03
N PHE A 348 3.09 -1.66 -18.39
CA PHE A 348 3.18 -0.22 -18.58
C PHE A 348 3.68 0.52 -17.31
N THR A 349 3.19 0.12 -16.13
CA THR A 349 3.63 0.73 -14.87
C THR A 349 5.12 0.51 -14.64
N ALA A 350 5.61 -0.72 -14.84
CA ALA A 350 7.05 -1.02 -14.70
C ALA A 350 7.89 -0.22 -15.71
N MET A 351 7.43 -0.07 -16.95
CA MET A 351 8.13 0.74 -17.96
C MET A 351 8.23 2.22 -17.56
N VAL A 352 7.18 2.76 -16.92
CA VAL A 352 7.17 4.16 -16.44
C VAL A 352 8.14 4.35 -15.27
N TYR A 353 8.26 3.36 -14.37
CA TYR A 353 9.05 3.45 -13.15
C TYR A 353 10.52 3.06 -13.34
N SER A 354 10.80 2.22 -14.33
CA SER A 354 12.16 1.70 -14.61
C SER A 354 13.16 2.84 -14.84
N GLY A 355 14.29 2.76 -14.14
CA GLY A 355 15.34 3.78 -14.19
C GLY A 355 15.03 5.07 -13.43
N ARG A 356 13.90 5.17 -12.74
CA ARG A 356 13.44 6.36 -12.00
C ARG A 356 13.37 6.13 -10.49
N ILE A 357 12.96 4.95 -10.08
CA ILE A 357 12.78 4.54 -8.70
C ILE A 357 13.06 3.05 -8.59
N ASP A 358 13.59 2.63 -7.45
CA ASP A 358 13.73 1.20 -7.14
C ASP A 358 12.36 0.58 -6.84
N PHE A 359 12.08 -0.56 -7.46
CA PHE A 359 10.81 -1.25 -7.23
C PHE A 359 10.93 -2.77 -7.35
N SER A 360 9.97 -3.48 -6.78
CA SER A 360 9.77 -4.92 -6.97
C SER A 360 8.32 -5.25 -7.30
N GLY A 361 8.10 -6.42 -7.87
CA GLY A 361 6.78 -7.04 -7.95
C GLY A 361 6.33 -7.65 -6.62
N SER A 362 5.33 -8.53 -6.68
CA SER A 362 4.87 -9.31 -5.52
C SER A 362 5.96 -10.25 -5.01
N ALA A 363 5.84 -10.67 -3.75
CA ALA A 363 6.80 -11.59 -3.13
C ALA A 363 6.93 -12.89 -3.93
N VAL A 364 8.16 -13.21 -4.36
CA VAL A 364 8.42 -14.35 -5.26
C VAL A 364 8.31 -15.69 -4.54
N ASN A 365 8.51 -15.73 -3.24
CA ASN A 365 8.52 -16.97 -2.46
C ASN A 365 7.15 -17.38 -1.89
N LEU A 366 6.08 -16.60 -2.11
CA LEU A 366 4.74 -16.93 -1.61
C LEU A 366 3.76 -17.35 -2.71
N ASN A 367 4.07 -17.13 -3.98
CA ASN A 367 3.11 -17.24 -5.08
C ASN A 367 3.08 -18.60 -5.80
N GLY A 368 3.79 -19.62 -5.36
CA GLY A 368 3.81 -20.96 -5.97
C GLY A 368 4.23 -21.03 -7.46
N THR A 369 4.57 -19.90 -8.08
CA THR A 369 5.02 -19.76 -9.48
C THR A 369 6.37 -19.04 -9.57
N ASP A 370 7.29 -19.42 -8.73
CA ASP A 370 8.57 -18.73 -8.47
C ASP A 370 9.34 -18.39 -9.74
N LYS A 371 9.45 -19.33 -10.68
CA LYS A 371 10.18 -19.10 -11.95
C LYS A 371 9.52 -18.02 -12.81
N LYS A 372 8.19 -18.01 -12.92
CA LYS A 372 7.48 -17.01 -13.73
C LYS A 372 7.58 -15.63 -13.10
N SER A 373 7.44 -15.52 -11.79
CA SER A 373 7.58 -14.26 -11.06
C SER A 373 9.01 -13.72 -11.14
N LEU A 374 10.02 -14.60 -11.03
CA LEU A 374 11.42 -14.25 -11.20
C LEU A 374 11.70 -13.69 -12.60
N LEU A 375 11.29 -14.42 -13.65
CA LEU A 375 11.48 -13.98 -15.04
C LEU A 375 10.77 -12.64 -15.32
N LYS A 376 9.60 -12.45 -14.75
CA LYS A 376 8.86 -11.20 -14.88
C LYS A 376 9.56 -10.03 -14.20
N SER A 377 10.20 -10.25 -13.05
CA SER A 377 11.05 -9.24 -12.41
C SER A 377 12.23 -8.86 -13.29
N VAL A 378 12.92 -9.85 -13.87
CA VAL A 378 14.03 -9.61 -14.81
C VAL A 378 13.57 -8.82 -16.04
N GLU A 379 12.46 -9.23 -16.67
CA GLU A 379 11.87 -8.53 -17.84
C GLU A 379 11.54 -7.07 -17.53
N SER A 380 11.08 -6.80 -16.33
CA SER A 380 10.58 -5.47 -15.90
C SER A 380 11.70 -4.58 -15.32
N GLY A 381 12.92 -5.09 -15.14
CA GLY A 381 13.98 -4.40 -14.41
C GLY A 381 13.67 -4.20 -12.92
N ALA A 382 12.80 -5.04 -12.37
CA ALA A 382 12.40 -4.98 -10.98
C ALA A 382 13.38 -5.74 -10.08
N GLY A 383 13.54 -5.26 -8.84
CA GLY A 383 14.15 -6.00 -7.76
C GLY A 383 13.35 -7.23 -7.36
N LEU A 384 13.98 -8.13 -6.61
CA LEU A 384 13.28 -9.26 -6.01
C LEU A 384 12.71 -8.87 -4.64
N TYR A 385 11.57 -9.43 -4.32
CA TYR A 385 10.93 -9.25 -3.03
C TYR A 385 10.60 -10.60 -2.41
N CYS A 386 11.05 -10.80 -1.17
CA CYS A 386 10.82 -12.02 -0.40
C CYS A 386 10.28 -11.68 0.99
N ILE A 387 9.32 -12.46 1.48
CA ILE A 387 8.81 -12.38 2.85
C ILE A 387 9.32 -13.59 3.61
N VAL A 388 10.04 -13.34 4.69
CA VAL A 388 10.73 -14.40 5.43
C VAL A 388 10.49 -14.30 6.94
N SER A 389 10.65 -15.45 7.61
CA SER A 389 10.74 -15.52 9.07
C SER A 389 11.92 -16.41 9.44
N TYR A 390 12.49 -16.16 10.62
CA TYR A 390 13.60 -16.98 11.13
C TYR A 390 13.10 -18.32 11.66
N ARG A 391 11.84 -18.39 12.10
CA ARG A 391 11.18 -19.57 12.63
C ARG A 391 9.68 -19.54 12.36
N LYS A 392 9.00 -20.69 12.42
CA LYS A 392 7.54 -20.83 12.29
C LYS A 392 6.99 -20.22 10.99
N ASP A 393 7.60 -20.54 9.86
CA ASP A 393 7.20 -20.08 8.52
C ASP A 393 5.75 -20.46 8.17
N GLU A 394 5.23 -21.53 8.74
CA GLU A 394 3.82 -21.94 8.61
C GLU A 394 2.84 -20.85 9.08
N MET A 395 3.25 -19.98 9.99
CA MET A 395 2.42 -18.86 10.44
C MET A 395 2.29 -17.77 9.38
N ILE A 396 3.29 -17.59 8.52
CA ILE A 396 3.21 -16.66 7.37
C ILE A 396 2.22 -17.21 6.34
N LYS A 397 2.34 -18.48 5.98
CA LYS A 397 1.47 -19.15 4.99
C LYS A 397 -0.01 -19.12 5.37
N ASN A 398 -0.32 -19.12 6.67
CA ASN A 398 -1.68 -19.09 7.20
C ASN A 398 -2.13 -17.65 7.60
N SER A 399 -1.46 -16.63 7.14
CA SER A 399 -1.77 -15.24 7.43
C SER A 399 -2.23 -14.47 6.20
N ASP A 400 -2.59 -13.20 6.38
CA ASP A 400 -2.97 -12.30 5.27
C ASP A 400 -1.76 -11.89 4.38
N PHE A 401 -0.57 -12.46 4.58
CA PHE A 401 0.60 -12.30 3.71
C PHE A 401 0.55 -13.19 2.47
N SER A 402 -0.21 -14.28 2.50
CA SER A 402 -0.31 -15.27 1.41
C SER A 402 -1.51 -15.03 0.52
#